data_ef6949e0168e4098f9798ffd99df0d47
#
_entry.id   ef6949e0168e4098f9798ffd99df0d47
#
_cell.length_a   1.000
_cell.length_b   1.000
_cell.length_c   1.000
_cell.angle_alpha   90.00
_cell.angle_beta   90.00
_cell.angle_gamma   90.00
#
_symmetry.space_group_name_H-M   'P 1'
#
loop_
_entity.id
_entity.type
_entity.pdbx_description
1 polymer ?
#
loop_
_entity_poly.entity_id
_entity_poly.type
_entity_poly.pdbx_seq_one_letter_code
_entity_poly.pdbx_strand_id
1 'polypeptide(L)'
;MPKLLVLFQSRSPDVVRLAEAATQGARSVRFAEVDLRRLPTSGDAHDPAPGSGMRAHQLLQHVEEIGQYDGLILAVGGEGDPGEALVQTLAAFGGSLASKVGAVITPATGTDRRAALWSGLSPMADRGMILVPAPFADPGAADEESTRGLGKRVAEVIGWITHARSHHHHG
;
A
#
# COMPACT_ATOMS: atom_id res chain seq x y z
N MET A 1 17.55 -4.00 5.82
CA MET A 1 17.01 -3.25 4.68
C MET A 1 15.51 -3.13 4.86
N PRO A 2 14.94 -1.93 4.77
CA PRO A 2 13.49 -1.76 4.88
C PRO A 2 12.77 -2.45 3.72
N LYS A 3 11.75 -3.26 4.07
CA LYS A 3 10.91 -3.98 3.11
C LYS A 3 9.51 -3.41 3.11
N LEU A 4 9.05 -2.95 1.95
CA LEU A 4 7.74 -2.33 1.77
C LEU A 4 6.92 -3.11 0.74
N LEU A 5 5.69 -3.42 1.09
CA LEU A 5 4.70 -3.97 0.18
C LEU A 5 3.70 -2.89 -0.24
N VAL A 6 3.51 -2.71 -1.53
CA VAL A 6 2.41 -1.94 -2.11
C VAL A 6 1.38 -2.92 -2.65
N LEU A 7 0.17 -2.86 -2.13
CA LEU A 7 -0.89 -3.82 -2.41
C LEU A 7 -2.12 -3.12 -2.98
N PHE A 8 -2.67 -3.66 -4.07
CA PHE A 8 -3.88 -3.18 -4.70
C PHE A 8 -4.72 -4.33 -5.24
N GLN A 9 -6.01 -4.07 -5.47
CA GLN A 9 -6.92 -5.08 -6.02
C GLN A 9 -7.64 -4.62 -7.29
N SER A 10 -7.77 -3.32 -7.47
CA SER A 10 -8.62 -2.74 -8.50
C SER A 10 -8.13 -3.03 -9.92
N ARG A 11 -9.10 -3.17 -10.85
CA ARG A 11 -8.85 -3.12 -12.30
C ARG A 11 -8.84 -1.68 -12.84
N SER A 12 -9.13 -0.69 -11.99
CA SER A 12 -9.10 0.71 -12.37
C SER A 12 -7.67 1.13 -12.75
N PRO A 13 -7.46 1.69 -13.96
CA PRO A 13 -6.15 2.18 -14.37
C PRO A 13 -5.61 3.26 -13.42
N ASP A 14 -6.48 4.04 -12.80
CA ASP A 14 -6.09 5.10 -11.86
C ASP A 14 -5.49 4.54 -10.57
N VAL A 15 -6.08 3.48 -10.02
CA VAL A 15 -5.53 2.80 -8.83
C VAL A 15 -4.18 2.18 -9.13
N VAL A 16 -4.06 1.50 -10.27
CA VAL A 16 -2.79 0.89 -10.70
C VAL A 16 -1.71 1.95 -10.88
N ARG A 17 -2.04 3.07 -11.53
CA ARG A 17 -1.11 4.19 -11.74
C ARG A 17 -0.61 4.79 -10.43
N LEU A 18 -1.49 4.97 -9.44
CA LEU A 18 -1.11 5.47 -8.13
C LEU A 18 -0.26 4.45 -7.34
N ALA A 19 -0.60 3.16 -7.42
CA ALA A 19 0.20 2.11 -6.80
C ALA A 19 1.62 2.05 -7.39
N GLU A 20 1.74 2.18 -8.70
CA GLU A 20 3.03 2.27 -9.39
C GLU A 20 3.82 3.52 -8.98
N ALA A 21 3.15 4.69 -8.89
CA ALA A 21 3.78 5.94 -8.45
C ALA A 21 4.32 5.83 -7.01
N ALA A 22 3.55 5.28 -6.08
CA ALA A 22 4.00 5.02 -4.72
C ALA A 22 5.22 4.10 -4.69
N THR A 23 5.19 3.04 -5.50
CA THR A 23 6.30 2.09 -5.63
C THR A 23 7.57 2.76 -6.15
N GLN A 24 7.46 3.62 -7.17
CA GLN A 24 8.59 4.38 -7.69
C GLN A 24 9.18 5.33 -6.64
N GLY A 25 8.32 6.04 -5.91
CA GLY A 25 8.75 6.91 -4.82
C GLY A 25 9.49 6.17 -3.72
N ALA A 26 8.96 5.04 -3.30
CA ALA A 26 9.59 4.20 -2.28
C ALA A 26 10.95 3.64 -2.74
N ARG A 27 11.04 3.20 -4.00
CA ARG A 27 12.29 2.70 -4.60
C ARG A 27 13.38 3.77 -4.76
N SER A 28 13.02 5.06 -4.70
CA SER A 28 14.00 6.15 -4.70
C SER A 28 14.78 6.26 -3.38
N VAL A 29 14.28 5.63 -2.32
CA VAL A 29 14.97 5.57 -1.03
C VAL A 29 16.05 4.50 -1.07
N ARG A 30 17.26 4.91 -0.74
CA ARG A 30 18.43 4.02 -0.77
C ARG A 30 18.24 2.82 0.15
N PHE A 31 18.50 1.63 -0.36
CA PHE A 31 18.37 0.34 0.33
C PHE A 31 16.93 -0.09 0.68
N ALA A 32 15.90 0.54 0.13
CA ALA A 32 14.54 0.06 0.28
C ALA A 32 14.26 -1.09 -0.73
N GLU A 33 13.79 -2.22 -0.23
CA GLU A 33 13.20 -3.28 -1.05
C GLU A 33 11.69 -3.02 -1.15
N VAL A 34 11.16 -2.92 -2.36
CA VAL A 34 9.76 -2.56 -2.59
C VAL A 34 9.13 -3.51 -3.58
N ASP A 35 8.12 -4.23 -3.13
CA ASP A 35 7.30 -5.11 -3.95
C ASP A 35 5.94 -4.48 -4.21
N LEU A 36 5.51 -4.56 -5.46
CA LEU A 36 4.16 -4.22 -5.90
C LEU A 36 3.41 -5.51 -6.21
N ARG A 37 2.33 -5.77 -5.48
CA ARG A 37 1.52 -6.98 -5.62
C ARG A 37 0.05 -6.64 -5.81
N ARG A 38 -0.65 -7.49 -6.52
CA ARG A 38 -2.09 -7.43 -6.71
C ARG A 38 -2.78 -8.54 -5.91
N LEU A 39 -3.90 -8.22 -5.27
CA LEU A 39 -4.78 -9.25 -4.73
C LEU A 39 -5.53 -9.96 -5.86
N PRO A 40 -5.72 -11.28 -5.76
CA PRO A 40 -6.59 -11.98 -6.69
C PRO A 40 -8.04 -11.49 -6.58
N THR A 41 -8.69 -11.35 -7.72
CA THR A 41 -10.13 -11.03 -7.82
C THR A 41 -10.91 -12.26 -8.25
N SER A 42 -12.21 -12.30 -7.94
CA SER A 42 -13.11 -13.43 -8.27
C SER A 42 -13.27 -13.75 -9.77
N GLY A 43 -12.51 -13.14 -10.63
CA GLY A 43 -12.48 -13.37 -12.08
C GLY A 43 -11.10 -13.66 -12.63
N ASP A 44 -10.08 -13.83 -11.77
CA ASP A 44 -8.70 -14.03 -12.17
C ASP A 44 -8.35 -15.45 -12.65
N ALA A 45 -9.36 -16.32 -12.84
CA ALA A 45 -9.17 -17.59 -13.55
C ALA A 45 -8.83 -17.41 -15.05
N HIS A 46 -8.87 -16.16 -15.55
CA HIS A 46 -8.42 -15.82 -16.89
C HIS A 46 -7.30 -14.78 -16.79
N ASP A 47 -6.12 -15.13 -17.26
CA ASP A 47 -5.03 -14.20 -17.54
C ASP A 47 -5.56 -12.98 -18.31
N PRO A 48 -5.08 -11.76 -18.00
CA PRO A 48 -5.44 -10.61 -18.81
C PRO A 48 -5.10 -10.91 -20.26
N ALA A 49 -6.07 -10.72 -21.16
CA ALA A 49 -5.89 -11.01 -22.58
C ALA A 49 -4.60 -10.35 -23.09
N PRO A 50 -3.78 -11.07 -23.86
CA PRO A 50 -2.55 -10.51 -24.43
C PRO A 50 -2.94 -9.29 -25.28
N GLY A 51 -2.47 -8.10 -24.89
CA GLY A 51 -2.74 -6.83 -25.57
C GLY A 51 -3.43 -5.75 -24.71
N SER A 52 -3.81 -6.01 -23.47
CA SER A 52 -4.50 -5.03 -22.61
C SER A 52 -3.62 -3.92 -22.05
N GLY A 53 -2.33 -3.84 -22.39
CA GLY A 53 -1.41 -2.81 -21.90
C GLY A 53 -1.17 -2.79 -20.38
N MET A 54 -1.90 -3.61 -19.62
CA MET A 54 -1.69 -3.79 -18.19
C MET A 54 -0.53 -4.76 -17.99
N ARG A 55 0.55 -4.25 -17.41
CA ARG A 55 1.64 -5.12 -16.97
C ARG A 55 1.07 -6.18 -16.02
N ALA A 56 1.41 -7.44 -16.24
CA ALA A 56 1.08 -8.51 -15.33
C ALA A 56 1.76 -8.22 -13.98
N HIS A 57 1.00 -7.71 -13.01
CA HIS A 57 1.51 -7.52 -11.66
C HIS A 57 1.50 -8.86 -10.93
N GLN A 58 2.55 -9.11 -10.18
CA GLN A 58 2.67 -10.32 -9.40
C GLN A 58 1.57 -10.38 -8.34
N LEU A 59 0.88 -11.52 -8.25
CA LEU A 59 -0.15 -11.74 -7.23
C LEU A 59 0.45 -11.96 -5.85
N LEU A 60 -0.26 -11.48 -4.82
CA LEU A 60 -0.04 -11.94 -3.46
C LEU A 60 -0.65 -13.35 -3.35
N GLN A 61 0.18 -14.35 -3.20
CA GLN A 61 -0.25 -15.75 -3.19
C GLN A 61 -0.82 -16.15 -1.82
N HIS A 62 -0.18 -15.71 -0.76
CA HIS A 62 -0.54 -16.04 0.62
C HIS A 62 -0.54 -14.79 1.49
N VAL A 63 -1.57 -14.64 2.32
CA VAL A 63 -1.70 -13.49 3.23
C VAL A 63 -0.55 -13.43 4.24
N GLU A 64 0.05 -14.55 4.57
CA GLU A 64 1.19 -14.67 5.49
C GLU A 64 2.45 -13.96 4.97
N GLU A 65 2.56 -13.76 3.66
CA GLU A 65 3.67 -13.02 3.05
C GLU A 65 3.75 -11.58 3.58
N ILE A 66 2.64 -10.99 4.02
CA ILE A 66 2.60 -9.66 4.63
C ILE A 66 3.54 -9.57 5.85
N GLY A 67 3.72 -10.67 6.56
CA GLY A 67 4.62 -10.74 7.72
C GLY A 67 6.08 -10.42 7.42
N GLN A 68 6.52 -10.61 6.19
CA GLN A 68 7.91 -10.38 5.77
C GLN A 68 8.27 -8.90 5.57
N TYR A 69 7.26 -8.03 5.50
CA TYR A 69 7.44 -6.60 5.22
C TYR A 69 7.42 -5.78 6.51
N ASP A 70 8.17 -4.68 6.50
CA ASP A 70 8.21 -3.70 7.58
C ASP A 70 7.13 -2.62 7.44
N GLY A 71 6.55 -2.52 6.25
CA GLY A 71 5.47 -1.58 5.96
C GLY A 71 4.59 -2.03 4.82
N LEU A 72 3.42 -1.39 4.73
CA LEU A 72 2.35 -1.71 3.80
C LEU A 72 1.68 -0.43 3.28
N ILE A 73 1.57 -0.30 1.98
CA ILE A 73 0.72 0.72 1.34
C ILE A 73 -0.44 0.01 0.66
N LEU A 74 -1.66 0.42 1.00
CA LEU A 74 -2.87 -0.04 0.34
C LEU A 74 -3.35 0.99 -0.67
N ALA A 75 -3.53 0.58 -1.92
CA ALA A 75 -4.20 1.39 -2.93
C ALA A 75 -5.67 0.96 -3.02
N VAL A 76 -6.57 1.84 -2.58
CA VAL A 76 -8.00 1.57 -2.44
C VAL A 76 -8.83 2.52 -3.30
N GLY A 77 -10.02 2.07 -3.68
CA GLY A 77 -10.97 2.87 -4.44
C GLY A 77 -10.97 2.55 -5.94
N GLY A 78 -11.69 3.36 -6.68
CA GLY A 78 -12.06 3.13 -8.06
C GLY A 78 -13.54 2.81 -8.18
N GLU A 79 -14.10 2.86 -9.40
CA GLU A 79 -15.50 2.53 -9.63
C GLU A 79 -15.81 1.10 -9.17
N GLY A 80 -16.70 0.96 -8.19
CA GLY A 80 -17.20 -0.33 -7.72
C GLY A 80 -16.28 -1.09 -6.75
N ASP A 81 -15.18 -0.49 -6.29
CA ASP A 81 -14.28 -1.12 -5.31
C ASP A 81 -14.10 -0.25 -4.06
N PRO A 82 -14.76 -0.57 -2.95
CA PRO A 82 -14.58 0.13 -1.68
C PRO A 82 -13.29 -0.25 -0.93
N GLY A 83 -12.41 -1.05 -1.52
CA GLY A 83 -11.22 -1.56 -0.84
C GLY A 83 -11.51 -2.65 0.21
N GLU A 84 -12.71 -3.19 0.22
CA GLU A 84 -13.16 -4.17 1.23
C GLU A 84 -12.28 -5.43 1.26
N ALA A 85 -11.88 -5.92 0.10
CA ALA A 85 -11.04 -7.11 0.04
C ALA A 85 -9.63 -6.87 0.60
N LEU A 86 -9.09 -5.66 0.47
CA LEU A 86 -7.83 -5.28 1.10
C LEU A 86 -7.97 -5.24 2.63
N VAL A 87 -9.08 -4.72 3.12
CA VAL A 87 -9.41 -4.71 4.56
C VAL A 87 -9.58 -6.14 5.08
N GLN A 88 -10.29 -6.99 4.37
CA GLN A 88 -10.47 -8.40 4.71
C GLN A 88 -9.13 -9.16 4.71
N THR A 89 -8.23 -8.85 3.78
CA THR A 89 -6.89 -9.43 3.74
C THR A 89 -6.09 -9.07 4.99
N LEU A 90 -6.15 -7.82 5.45
CA LEU A 90 -5.53 -7.42 6.70
C LEU A 90 -6.15 -8.12 7.91
N ALA A 91 -7.47 -8.26 7.93
CA ALA A 91 -8.19 -8.96 9.01
C ALA A 91 -7.83 -10.46 9.06
N ALA A 92 -7.62 -11.08 7.89
CA ALA A 92 -7.26 -12.49 7.78
C ALA A 92 -5.79 -12.77 8.17
N PHE A 93 -4.92 -11.76 8.15
CA PHE A 93 -3.53 -11.92 8.54
C PHE A 93 -3.42 -12.20 10.06
N GLY A 94 -2.99 -13.40 10.41
CA GLY A 94 -2.89 -13.84 11.81
C GLY A 94 -1.67 -13.33 12.56
N GLY A 95 -0.70 -12.75 11.86
CA GLY A 95 0.53 -12.23 12.47
C GLY A 95 0.37 -10.82 13.07
N SER A 96 1.42 -10.34 13.73
CA SER A 96 1.44 -8.97 14.27
C SER A 96 1.73 -7.95 13.19
N LEU A 97 0.91 -6.90 13.14
CA LEU A 97 1.15 -5.68 12.37
C LEU A 97 1.64 -4.53 13.26
N ALA A 98 1.68 -4.74 14.57
CA ALA A 98 2.16 -3.74 15.52
C ALA A 98 3.58 -3.28 15.17
N SER A 99 3.78 -1.98 15.14
CA SER A 99 5.05 -1.34 14.77
C SER A 99 5.46 -1.47 13.30
N LYS A 100 4.64 -2.04 12.43
CA LYS A 100 4.82 -1.90 10.98
C LYS A 100 4.25 -0.55 10.52
N VAL A 101 4.80 -0.01 9.45
CA VAL A 101 4.35 1.28 8.91
C VAL A 101 3.23 1.05 7.90
N GLY A 102 2.15 1.83 7.98
CA GLY A 102 1.01 1.73 7.08
C GLY A 102 0.64 3.05 6.43
N ALA A 103 0.20 3.00 5.19
CA ALA A 103 -0.36 4.12 4.45
C ALA A 103 -1.45 3.65 3.48
N VAL A 104 -2.32 4.56 3.11
CA VAL A 104 -3.40 4.31 2.15
C VAL A 104 -3.36 5.40 1.09
N ILE A 105 -3.54 4.99 -0.17
CA ILE A 105 -3.68 5.86 -1.33
C ILE A 105 -4.99 5.56 -2.05
N THR A 106 -5.61 6.58 -2.64
CA THR A 106 -6.86 6.44 -3.39
C THR A 106 -6.95 7.49 -4.50
N PRO A 107 -7.48 7.13 -5.67
CA PRO A 107 -7.81 8.08 -6.72
C PRO A 107 -9.10 8.88 -6.45
N ALA A 108 -9.88 8.51 -5.43
CA ALA A 108 -11.11 9.20 -5.08
C ALA A 108 -10.88 10.68 -4.76
N THR A 109 -11.87 11.51 -5.01
CA THR A 109 -11.83 12.96 -4.79
C THR A 109 -12.92 13.42 -3.80
N GLY A 110 -12.76 14.62 -3.26
CA GLY A 110 -13.75 15.21 -2.38
C GLY A 110 -14.03 14.42 -1.09
N THR A 111 -15.28 14.32 -0.70
CA THR A 111 -15.72 13.60 0.52
C THR A 111 -15.50 12.10 0.41
N ASP A 112 -15.60 11.54 -0.78
CA ASP A 112 -15.39 10.11 -1.03
C ASP A 112 -13.93 9.72 -0.77
N ARG A 113 -13.00 10.63 -1.05
CA ARG A 113 -11.57 10.42 -0.76
C ARG A 113 -11.34 10.20 0.73
N ARG A 114 -11.93 11.02 1.58
CA ARG A 114 -11.78 10.88 3.04
C ARG A 114 -12.34 9.55 3.52
N ALA A 115 -13.52 9.16 3.05
CA ALA A 115 -14.13 7.89 3.40
C ALA A 115 -13.27 6.70 2.93
N ALA A 116 -12.77 6.74 1.71
CA ALA A 116 -11.90 5.69 1.17
C ALA A 116 -10.58 5.58 1.95
N LEU A 117 -9.95 6.70 2.30
CA LEU A 117 -8.72 6.69 3.10
C LEU A 117 -8.98 6.12 4.51
N TRP A 118 -10.07 6.52 5.16
CA TRP A 118 -10.43 6.00 6.48
C TRP A 118 -10.75 4.51 6.45
N SER A 119 -11.41 4.02 5.42
CA SER A 119 -11.72 2.59 5.30
C SER A 119 -10.47 1.70 5.28
N GLY A 120 -9.36 2.20 4.76
CA GLY A 120 -8.08 1.51 4.77
C GLY A 120 -7.24 1.77 6.03
N LEU A 121 -7.25 3.02 6.54
CA LEU A 121 -6.44 3.41 7.70
C LEU A 121 -6.98 2.84 9.02
N SER A 122 -8.31 2.77 9.20
CA SER A 122 -8.92 2.27 10.44
C SER A 122 -8.46 0.86 10.81
N PRO A 123 -8.55 -0.15 9.92
CA PRO A 123 -8.08 -1.49 10.24
C PRO A 123 -6.56 -1.55 10.48
N MET A 124 -5.77 -0.68 9.86
CA MET A 124 -4.35 -0.58 10.16
C MET A 124 -4.11 -0.04 11.57
N ALA A 125 -4.86 0.99 11.97
CA ALA A 125 -4.80 1.57 13.32
C ALA A 125 -5.20 0.54 14.38
N ASP A 126 -6.28 -0.19 14.14
CA ASP A 126 -6.78 -1.25 15.05
C ASP A 126 -5.73 -2.36 15.27
N ARG A 127 -4.85 -2.56 14.30
CA ARG A 127 -3.74 -3.53 14.38
C ARG A 127 -2.45 -2.94 14.92
N GLY A 128 -2.46 -1.69 15.40
CA GLY A 128 -1.31 -1.03 16.01
C GLY A 128 -0.20 -0.61 15.03
N MET A 129 -0.53 -0.40 13.77
CA MET A 129 0.43 0.09 12.77
C MET A 129 0.77 1.57 13.00
N ILE A 130 1.96 1.97 12.61
CA ILE A 130 2.38 3.37 12.57
C ILE A 130 1.90 3.96 11.25
N LEU A 131 0.95 4.90 11.32
CA LEU A 131 0.31 5.44 10.12
C LEU A 131 1.07 6.64 9.55
N VAL A 132 1.29 6.63 8.25
CA VAL A 132 1.77 7.78 7.48
C VAL A 132 0.60 8.29 6.63
N PRO A 133 -0.03 9.40 7.01
CA PRO A 133 -1.21 9.88 6.31
C PRO A 133 -0.84 10.49 4.96
N ALA A 134 -1.73 10.29 3.98
CA ALA A 134 -1.71 11.08 2.75
C ALA A 134 -2.13 12.53 3.04
N PRO A 135 -1.61 13.53 2.31
CA PRO A 135 -2.06 14.91 2.47
C PRO A 135 -3.55 15.04 2.16
N PHE A 136 -4.33 15.54 3.11
CA PHE A 136 -5.78 15.76 2.93
C PHE A 136 -6.12 17.13 2.33
N ALA A 137 -5.18 18.06 2.38
CA ALA A 137 -5.46 19.48 2.18
C ALA A 137 -5.61 19.91 0.70
N ASP A 138 -5.22 19.06 -0.23
CA ASP A 138 -5.26 19.41 -1.65
C ASP A 138 -6.34 18.60 -2.37
N PRO A 139 -7.44 19.24 -2.82
CA PRO A 139 -8.53 18.55 -3.50
C PRO A 139 -8.15 17.97 -4.87
N GLY A 140 -7.01 18.37 -5.42
CA GLY A 140 -6.47 17.81 -6.67
C GLY A 140 -5.36 16.78 -6.48
N ALA A 141 -4.98 16.49 -5.23
CA ALA A 141 -3.72 15.81 -4.92
C ALA A 141 -3.76 14.28 -4.90
N ALA A 142 -4.72 13.66 -5.55
CA ALA A 142 -4.59 12.25 -5.92
C ALA A 142 -3.76 12.13 -7.21
N ASP A 143 -2.73 12.96 -7.35
CA ASP A 143 -1.83 12.91 -8.49
C ASP A 143 -0.64 11.97 -8.22
N GLU A 144 0.03 11.62 -9.28
CA GLU A 144 1.17 10.71 -9.21
C GLU A 144 2.33 11.29 -8.40
N GLU A 145 2.52 12.61 -8.42
CA GLU A 145 3.62 13.28 -7.72
C GLU A 145 3.44 13.21 -6.20
N SER A 146 2.25 13.55 -5.70
CA SER A 146 1.92 13.43 -4.27
C SER A 146 2.02 11.98 -3.79
N THR A 147 1.56 11.05 -4.60
CA THR A 147 1.60 9.62 -4.28
C THR A 147 3.04 9.09 -4.29
N ARG A 148 3.86 9.55 -5.22
CA ARG A 148 5.29 9.24 -5.24
C ARG A 148 5.98 9.80 -3.99
N GLY A 149 5.66 11.01 -3.57
CA GLY A 149 6.13 11.62 -2.33
C GLY A 149 5.73 10.82 -1.09
N LEU A 150 4.49 10.32 -1.03
CA LEU A 150 4.02 9.47 0.06
C LEU A 150 4.79 8.14 0.11
N GLY A 151 4.98 7.47 -1.02
CA GLY A 151 5.75 6.23 -1.09
C GLY A 151 7.19 6.41 -0.58
N LYS A 152 7.83 7.49 -1.00
CA LYS A 152 9.17 7.85 -0.49
C LYS A 152 9.16 8.04 1.03
N ARG A 153 8.21 8.82 1.56
CA ARG A 153 8.09 9.08 3.01
C ARG A 153 7.88 7.80 3.80
N VAL A 154 7.02 6.91 3.35
CA VAL A 154 6.79 5.62 4.00
C VAL A 154 8.08 4.81 4.10
N ALA A 155 8.83 4.70 2.99
CA ALA A 155 10.10 3.99 2.98
C ALA A 155 11.15 4.64 3.90
N GLU A 156 11.22 5.96 3.97
CA GLU A 156 12.10 6.70 4.90
C GLU A 156 11.74 6.42 6.36
N VAL A 157 10.45 6.45 6.72
CA VAL A 157 9.98 6.15 8.09
C VAL A 157 10.32 4.72 8.48
N ILE A 158 10.12 3.75 7.59
CA ILE A 158 10.54 2.37 7.82
C ILE A 158 12.04 2.32 8.07
N GLY A 159 12.84 3.01 7.25
CA GLY A 159 14.29 3.06 7.41
C GLY A 159 14.73 3.60 8.78
N TRP A 160 14.10 4.66 9.27
CA TRP A 160 14.38 5.22 10.61
C TRP A 160 14.04 4.24 11.73
N ILE A 161 12.89 3.57 11.65
CA ILE A 161 12.45 2.61 12.66
C ILE A 161 13.37 1.39 12.69
N THR A 162 13.72 0.85 11.52
CA THR A 162 14.61 -0.32 11.44
C THR A 162 16.02 0.02 11.92
N HIS A 163 16.51 1.22 11.61
CA HIS A 163 17.80 1.69 12.10
C HIS A 163 17.81 1.86 13.62
N ALA A 164 16.79 2.49 14.19
CA ALA A 164 16.68 2.67 15.64
C ALA A 164 16.67 1.33 16.39
N ARG A 165 15.96 0.33 15.85
CA ARG A 165 15.90 -1.02 16.45
C ARG A 165 17.25 -1.74 16.45
N SER A 166 18.07 -1.57 15.39
CA SER A 166 19.38 -2.22 15.30
C SER A 166 20.37 -1.72 16.36
N HIS A 167 20.18 -0.49 16.86
CA HIS A 167 21.04 0.10 17.90
C HIS A 167 20.62 -0.28 19.33
N HIS A 168 19.40 -0.79 19.58
CA HIS A 168 18.96 -1.19 20.91
C HIS A 168 19.38 -2.61 21.32
N HIS A 169 19.96 -3.40 20.41
CA HIS A 169 20.42 -4.77 20.72
C HIS A 169 21.88 -4.86 21.19
N HIS A 170 22.56 -3.73 21.40
CA HIS A 170 23.96 -3.68 21.86
C HIS A 170 24.14 -2.96 23.20
N GLY A 171 23.08 -2.84 24.02
CA GLY A 171 23.12 -2.29 25.35
C GLY A 171 22.85 -3.33 26.43
#